data_ebe7299e4873cf60d16c3abbd59f2de7
#
_entry.id   ebe7299e4873cf60d16c3abbd59f2de7
#
_cell.length_a   1.000
_cell.length_b   1.000
_cell.length_c   1.000
_cell.angle_alpha   90.00
_cell.angle_beta   90.00
_cell.angle_gamma   90.00
#
_symmetry.space_group_name_H-M   'P 1'
#
loop_
_entity.id
_entity.type
_entity.pdbx_description
1 polymer ?
#
loop_
_entity_poly.entity_id
_entity_poly.type
_entity_poly.pdbx_seq_one_letter_code
_entity_poly.pdbx_strand_id
1 'polypeptide(L)'
;SPFTDLISDSYIGDLLDAGVELYRYDNGFLHAKLLIVDEDTASVGTANMDYRSLLDNLEVTAFIRDRSVVRALSATYDDDLASCRRIARETWRPAAWRRTLGDALRLVSPLM
;
A
#
# COMPACT_ATOMS: atom_id res chain seq x y z
N SER A 1 5.46 4.91 13.02
CA SER A 1 5.12 5.86 14.08
C SER A 1 3.63 5.78 14.40
N PRO A 2 3.21 6.03 15.64
CA PRO A 2 1.78 5.97 16.00
C PRO A 2 0.90 6.89 15.14
N PHE A 3 1.41 8.06 14.79
CA PHE A 3 0.66 9.00 13.93
C PHE A 3 0.50 8.48 12.51
N THR A 4 1.56 7.93 11.94
CA THR A 4 1.52 7.31 10.61
C THR A 4 0.55 6.13 10.59
N ASP A 5 0.53 5.31 11.64
CA ASP A 5 -0.38 4.17 11.75
C ASP A 5 -1.83 4.61 11.81
N LEU A 6 -2.13 5.68 12.54
CA LEU A 6 -3.50 6.24 12.61
C LEU A 6 -3.95 6.77 11.26
N ILE A 7 -3.08 7.45 10.52
CA ILE A 7 -3.39 7.95 9.17
C ILE A 7 -3.61 6.77 8.23
N SER A 8 -2.75 5.76 8.28
CA SER A 8 -2.89 4.55 7.47
C SER A 8 -4.22 3.84 7.75
N ASP A 9 -4.59 3.70 9.01
CA ASP A 9 -5.86 3.09 9.39
C ASP A 9 -7.06 3.84 8.81
N SER A 10 -7.00 5.17 8.71
CA SER A 10 -8.09 5.95 8.12
C SER A 10 -8.25 5.68 6.61
N TYR A 11 -7.15 5.44 5.90
CA TYR A 11 -7.20 5.13 4.46
C TYR A 11 -7.66 3.70 4.19
N ILE A 12 -7.39 2.75 5.08
CA ILE A 12 -7.77 1.35 4.89
C ILE A 12 -9.28 1.22 4.70
N GLY A 13 -10.07 1.88 5.54
CA GLY A 13 -11.53 1.87 5.41
C GLY A 13 -12.01 2.38 4.05
N ASP A 14 -11.45 3.50 3.61
CA ASP A 14 -11.81 4.11 2.33
C ASP A 14 -11.45 3.21 1.15
N LEU A 15 -10.27 2.58 1.19
CA LEU A 15 -9.83 1.67 0.13
C LEU A 15 -10.71 0.42 0.06
N LEU A 16 -11.07 -0.15 1.21
CA LEU A 16 -11.99 -1.30 1.28
C LEU A 16 -13.37 -0.93 0.72
N ASP A 17 -13.89 0.25 1.05
CA ASP A 17 -15.16 0.75 0.52
C ASP A 17 -15.11 0.97 -1.00
N ALA A 18 -13.94 1.32 -1.54
CA ALA A 18 -13.73 1.46 -2.98
C ALA A 18 -13.57 0.11 -3.71
N GLY A 19 -13.60 -1.01 -3.01
CA GLY A 19 -13.47 -2.34 -3.61
C GLY A 19 -12.04 -2.83 -3.76
N VAL A 20 -11.07 -2.18 -3.14
CA VAL A 20 -9.68 -2.61 -3.18
C VAL A 20 -9.48 -3.81 -2.26
N GLU A 21 -8.82 -4.84 -2.76
CA GLU A 21 -8.41 -5.98 -1.94
C GLU A 21 -7.10 -5.63 -1.22
N LEU A 22 -7.14 -5.62 0.11
CA LEU A 22 -5.99 -5.28 0.94
C LEU A 22 -5.50 -6.51 1.69
N TYR A 23 -4.18 -6.67 1.72
CA TYR A 23 -3.51 -7.76 2.41
C TYR A 23 -2.41 -7.20 3.31
N ARG A 24 -2.27 -7.78 4.49
CA ARG A 24 -1.20 -7.44 5.43
C ARG A 24 -0.16 -8.55 5.44
N TYR A 25 1.08 -8.18 5.20
CA TYR A 25 2.20 -9.12 5.23
C TYR A 25 2.60 -9.39 6.68
N ASP A 26 2.52 -10.64 7.10
CA ASP A 26 2.75 -11.05 8.48
C ASP A 26 4.09 -11.76 8.70
N ASN A 27 4.89 -11.95 7.66
CA ASN A 27 6.16 -12.69 7.71
C ASN A 27 7.38 -11.76 7.73
N GLY A 28 7.31 -10.70 8.54
CA GLY A 28 8.40 -9.74 8.68
C GLY A 28 8.05 -8.37 8.08
N PHE A 29 9.07 -7.61 7.69
CA PHE A 29 8.92 -6.27 7.14
C PHE A 29 9.12 -6.29 5.62
N LEU A 30 8.06 -6.02 4.87
CA LEU A 30 8.11 -5.93 3.42
C LEU A 30 8.31 -4.47 3.02
N HIS A 31 9.47 -4.15 2.44
CA HIS A 31 9.80 -2.78 2.02
C HIS A 31 9.79 -2.59 0.50
N ALA A 32 9.44 -3.59 -0.25
CA ALA A 32 9.35 -3.52 -1.70
C ALA A 32 8.25 -2.56 -2.16
N LYS A 33 8.56 -1.74 -3.16
CA LYS A 33 7.60 -0.85 -3.81
C LYS A 33 7.48 -1.29 -5.26
N LEU A 34 6.53 -2.17 -5.50
CA LEU A 34 6.27 -2.78 -6.78
C LEU A 34 4.84 -2.49 -7.21
N LEU A 35 4.69 -1.98 -8.40
CA LEU A 35 3.39 -1.81 -9.04
C LEU A 35 3.38 -2.64 -10.33
N ILE A 36 2.39 -3.49 -10.49
CA ILE A 36 2.18 -4.27 -11.71
C ILE A 36 0.87 -3.85 -12.33
N VAL A 37 0.90 -3.52 -13.60
CA VAL A 37 -0.27 -3.15 -14.38
C VAL A 37 -0.42 -4.14 -15.53
N ASP A 38 -1.54 -4.84 -15.52
CA ASP A 38 -1.80 -5.93 -16.45
C ASP A 38 -0.70 -7.02 -16.34
N GLU A 39 -0.24 -7.55 -17.43
CA GLU A 39 0.76 -8.62 -17.43
C GLU A 39 2.06 -8.22 -18.13
N ASP A 40 2.19 -6.96 -18.50
CA ASP A 40 3.30 -6.51 -19.36
C ASP A 40 4.04 -5.29 -18.82
N THR A 41 3.54 -4.63 -17.79
CA THR A 41 4.14 -3.40 -17.28
C THR A 41 4.32 -3.46 -15.77
N ALA A 42 5.49 -3.09 -15.29
CA ALA A 42 5.75 -2.97 -13.86
C ALA A 42 6.59 -1.74 -13.56
N SER A 43 6.44 -1.21 -12.35
CA SER A 43 7.38 -0.23 -11.81
C SER A 43 7.97 -0.75 -10.52
N VAL A 44 9.28 -0.61 -10.38
CA VAL A 44 10.03 -0.97 -9.19
C VAL A 44 10.89 0.22 -8.79
N GLY A 45 10.78 0.67 -7.57
CA GLY A 45 11.53 1.85 -7.18
C GLY A 45 11.42 2.20 -5.70
N THR A 46 11.68 3.45 -5.41
CA THR A 46 11.68 3.97 -4.05
C THR A 46 10.36 4.62 -3.63
N ALA A 47 9.47 4.90 -4.60
CA ALA A 47 8.21 5.59 -4.33
C ALA A 47 7.20 4.71 -3.59
N ASN A 48 6.70 5.20 -2.47
CA ASN A 48 5.55 4.63 -1.77
C ASN A 48 4.25 5.20 -2.35
N MET A 49 3.13 4.53 -2.07
CA MET A 49 1.79 5.06 -2.38
C MET A 49 1.36 6.04 -1.29
N ASP A 50 2.13 7.09 -1.09
CA ASP A 50 1.84 8.15 -0.14
C ASP A 50 2.05 9.53 -0.78
N TYR A 51 1.55 10.55 -0.10
CA TYR A 51 1.58 11.93 -0.62
C TYR A 51 3.02 12.39 -0.88
N ARG A 52 3.93 12.14 0.05
CA ARG A 52 5.31 12.64 -0.07
C ARG A 52 6.05 12.00 -1.22
N SER A 53 5.93 10.68 -1.39
CA SER A 53 6.59 9.97 -2.48
C SER A 53 6.02 10.37 -3.83
N LEU A 54 4.72 10.61 -3.92
CA LEU A 54 4.07 10.91 -5.20
C LEU A 54 4.22 12.39 -5.62
N LEU A 55 4.34 13.31 -4.67
CA LEU A 55 4.29 14.74 -4.96
C LEU A 55 5.54 15.52 -4.54
N ASP A 56 6.18 15.15 -3.44
CA ASP A 56 7.22 15.97 -2.82
C ASP A 56 8.63 15.39 -2.87
N ASN A 57 8.78 14.08 -2.72
CA ASN A 57 10.09 13.46 -2.61
C ASN A 57 10.75 13.25 -3.99
N LEU A 58 12.08 13.30 -4.01
CA LEU A 58 12.84 12.79 -5.14
C LEU A 58 12.83 11.26 -5.06
N GLU A 59 12.36 10.62 -6.13
CA GLU A 59 12.23 9.18 -6.19
C GLU A 59 12.94 8.61 -7.43
N VAL A 60 13.42 7.38 -7.31
CA VAL A 60 14.00 6.64 -8.43
C VAL A 60 13.13 5.44 -8.72
N THR A 61 12.65 5.34 -9.96
CA THR A 61 11.76 4.26 -10.38
C THR A 61 12.23 3.67 -11.71
N ALA A 62 12.31 2.35 -11.77
CA ALA A 62 12.52 1.62 -13.02
C ALA A 62 11.16 1.18 -13.56
N PHE A 63 10.89 1.52 -14.83
CA PHE A 63 9.71 1.04 -15.55
C PHE A 63 10.14 -0.11 -16.46
N ILE A 64 9.40 -1.22 -16.37
CA ILE A 64 9.71 -2.45 -17.09
C ILE A 64 8.52 -2.79 -17.98
N ARG A 65 8.78 -2.96 -19.28
CA ARG A 65 7.78 -3.39 -20.26
C ARG A 65 8.26 -4.66 -20.95
N ASP A 66 8.19 -5.76 -20.22
CA ASP A 66 8.60 -7.07 -20.71
C ASP A 66 7.74 -8.13 -20.03
N ARG A 67 6.99 -8.89 -20.81
CA ARG A 67 6.04 -9.89 -20.26
C ARG A 67 6.71 -10.95 -19.41
N SER A 68 7.87 -11.44 -19.83
CA SER A 68 8.53 -12.51 -19.08
C SER A 68 9.04 -12.04 -17.73
N VAL A 69 9.60 -10.83 -17.66
CA VAL A 69 10.06 -10.22 -16.41
C VAL A 69 8.87 -9.89 -15.51
N VAL A 70 7.83 -9.28 -16.08
CA VAL A 70 6.63 -8.90 -15.30
C VAL A 70 5.91 -10.13 -14.77
N ARG A 71 5.84 -11.22 -15.53
CA ARG A 71 5.27 -12.49 -15.04
C ARG A 71 6.08 -13.08 -13.89
N ALA A 72 7.42 -12.98 -13.94
CA ALA A 72 8.26 -13.41 -12.84
C ALA A 72 8.02 -12.58 -11.58
N LEU A 73 7.87 -11.25 -11.73
CA LEU A 73 7.52 -10.37 -10.60
C LEU A 73 6.13 -10.67 -10.06
N SER A 74 5.16 -10.94 -10.93
CA SER A 74 3.80 -11.34 -10.53
C SER A 74 3.81 -12.64 -9.75
N ALA A 75 4.60 -13.63 -10.17
CA ALA A 75 4.73 -14.89 -9.45
C ALA A 75 5.34 -14.68 -8.05
N THR A 76 6.34 -13.81 -7.93
CA THR A 76 6.90 -13.43 -6.63
C THR A 76 5.86 -12.75 -5.75
N TYR A 77 5.07 -11.86 -6.32
CA TYR A 77 3.97 -11.20 -5.61
C TYR A 77 2.94 -12.22 -5.10
N ASP A 78 2.56 -13.18 -5.94
CA ASP A 78 1.61 -14.23 -5.54
C ASP A 78 2.18 -15.12 -4.43
N ASP A 79 3.48 -15.42 -4.47
CA ASP A 79 4.16 -16.16 -3.40
C ASP A 79 4.14 -15.37 -2.08
N ASP A 80 4.38 -14.06 -2.15
CA ASP A 80 4.31 -13.19 -0.97
C ASP A 80 2.89 -13.09 -0.41
N LEU A 81 1.87 -13.13 -1.26
CA LEU A 81 0.46 -13.15 -0.83
C LEU A 81 0.15 -14.37 0.04
N ALA A 82 0.82 -15.50 -0.18
CA ALA A 82 0.63 -16.69 0.65
C ALA A 82 1.03 -16.46 2.11
N SER A 83 1.91 -15.48 2.37
CA SER A 83 2.33 -15.06 3.71
C SER A 83 1.53 -13.87 4.23
N CYS A 84 0.50 -13.45 3.52
CA CYS A 84 -0.34 -12.30 3.85
C CYS A 84 -1.67 -12.74 4.44
N ARG A 85 -2.29 -11.81 5.18
CA ARG A 85 -3.63 -11.96 5.69
C ARG A 85 -4.52 -10.90 5.04
N ARG A 86 -5.63 -11.35 4.45
CA ARG A 86 -6.60 -10.42 3.86
C ARG A 86 -7.30 -9.60 4.94
N ILE A 87 -7.40 -8.30 4.70
CA ILE A 87 -8.19 -7.40 5.55
C ILE A 87 -9.62 -7.42 5.01
N ALA A 88 -10.53 -7.99 5.78
CA ALA A 88 -11.94 -8.07 5.39
C ALA A 88 -12.69 -6.81 5.82
N ARG A 89 -13.50 -6.26 4.91
CA ARG A 89 -14.32 -5.08 5.20
C ARG A 89 -15.26 -5.31 6.38
N GLU A 90 -15.83 -6.51 6.46
CA GLU A 90 -16.79 -6.88 7.49
C GLU A 90 -16.20 -6.88 8.89
N THR A 91 -14.91 -7.18 9.01
CA THR A 91 -14.20 -7.27 10.28
C THR A 91 -13.32 -6.06 10.58
N TRP A 92 -13.13 -5.17 9.62
CA TRP A 92 -12.34 -3.96 9.81
C TRP A 92 -13.14 -2.93 10.62
N ARG A 93 -12.78 -2.78 11.89
CA ARG A 93 -13.48 -1.90 12.84
C ARG A 93 -12.48 -1.21 13.75
N PRO A 94 -11.80 -0.16 13.29
CA PRO A 94 -10.95 0.62 14.18
C PRO A 94 -11.81 1.27 15.26
N ALA A 95 -11.23 1.46 16.45
CA ALA A 95 -11.93 2.17 17.52
C ALA A 95 -12.36 3.56 17.03
N ALA A 96 -13.55 4.02 17.49
CA ALA A 96 -14.13 5.28 17.00
C ALA A 96 -13.19 6.47 17.17
N TRP A 97 -12.48 6.56 18.30
CA TRP A 97 -11.53 7.64 18.53
C TRP A 97 -10.32 7.57 17.57
N ARG A 98 -9.90 6.37 17.20
CA ARG A 98 -8.82 6.19 16.22
C ARG A 98 -9.26 6.65 14.83
N ARG A 99 -10.49 6.35 14.43
CA ARG A 99 -11.04 6.84 13.16
C ARG A 99 -11.06 8.36 13.12
N THR A 100 -11.64 8.99 14.14
CA THR A 100 -11.76 10.44 14.19
C THR A 100 -10.39 11.12 14.21
N LEU A 101 -9.46 10.61 15.01
CA LEU A 101 -8.10 11.16 15.06
C LEU A 101 -7.35 10.92 13.75
N GLY A 102 -7.47 9.74 13.17
CA GLY A 102 -6.86 9.42 11.88
C GLY A 102 -7.38 10.32 10.76
N ASP A 103 -8.67 10.54 10.70
CA ASP A 103 -9.29 11.43 9.71
C ASP A 103 -8.82 12.88 9.89
N ALA A 104 -8.71 13.35 11.14
CA ALA A 104 -8.17 14.68 11.42
C ALA A 104 -6.70 14.79 11.01
N LEU A 105 -5.89 13.76 11.26
CA LEU A 105 -4.47 13.76 10.91
C LEU A 105 -4.25 13.69 9.39
N ARG A 106 -5.19 13.20 8.60
CA ARG A 106 -5.11 13.23 7.13
C ARG A 106 -4.97 14.64 6.59
N LEU A 107 -5.51 15.62 7.29
CA LEU A 107 -5.41 17.03 6.89
C LEU A 107 -3.97 17.54 6.92
N VAL A 108 -3.13 16.96 7.76
CA VAL A 108 -1.71 17.34 7.90
C VAL A 108 -0.77 16.32 7.29
N SER A 109 -1.28 15.26 6.66
CA SER A 109 -0.45 14.22 6.07
C SER A 109 0.55 14.73 5.03
N PRO A 110 0.26 15.78 4.24
CA PRO A 110 1.26 16.37 3.32
C PRO A 110 2.51 16.91 4.02
N LEU A 111 2.43 17.19 5.33
CA LEU A 111 3.54 17.72 6.11
C LEU A 111 4.39 16.60 6.74
N MET A 112 3.93 15.40 6.65
CA MET A 112 4.54 14.21 7.22
C MET A 112 5.26 13.41 6.16
#